data_680a9b710a3e14d71a07df07418682b8
#
_entry.id   680a9b710a3e14d71a07df07418682b8
#
_cell.length_a   1.000
_cell.length_b   1.000
_cell.length_c   1.000
_cell.angle_alpha   90.00
_cell.angle_beta   90.00
_cell.angle_gamma   90.00
#
_symmetry.space_group_name_H-M   'P 1'
#
loop_
_entity.id
_entity.type
_entity.pdbx_description
1 polymer ?
#
loop_
_entity_poly.entity_id
_entity_poly.type
_entity_poly.pdbx_seq_one_letter_code
_entity_poly.pdbx_strand_id
1 'polypeptide(L)' 'MGLSKRDITRKKKSLEDKLQELEAKAKKNPLNKSLQEEVKDMKKKIEKL' A
#
# COMPACT_ATOMS: atom_id res chain seq x y z
N MET A 1 5.85 12.34 22.79
CA MET A 1 6.66 12.48 21.61
C MET A 1 6.15 11.67 20.48
N GLY A 2 6.06 12.29 19.32
CA GLY A 2 5.59 11.58 18.15
C GLY A 2 6.64 10.63 17.57
N LEU A 3 6.24 9.90 16.54
CA LEU A 3 7.13 9.04 15.80
C LEU A 3 8.17 9.89 15.07
N SER A 4 9.40 9.43 15.04
CA SER A 4 10.43 10.11 14.28
C SER A 4 10.16 9.99 12.78
N LYS A 5 10.76 10.89 12.01
CA LYS A 5 10.62 10.83 10.55
C LYS A 5 11.09 9.48 9.98
N ARG A 6 12.10 8.89 10.61
CA ARG A 6 12.62 7.59 10.19
C ARG A 6 11.57 6.48 10.34
N ASP A 7 10.86 6.49 11.47
CA ASP A 7 9.84 5.47 11.71
C ASP A 7 8.69 5.59 10.71
N ILE A 8 8.26 6.82 10.43
CA ILE A 8 7.21 7.07 9.45
C ILE A 8 7.66 6.60 8.06
N THR A 9 8.90 6.90 7.70
CA THR A 9 9.46 6.50 6.41
C THR A 9 9.51 4.99 6.25
N ARG A 10 9.90 4.27 7.31
CA ARG A 10 9.95 2.82 7.28
C ARG A 10 8.57 2.21 7.11
N LYS A 11 7.59 2.70 7.84
CA LYS A 11 6.21 2.23 7.70
C LYS A 11 5.69 2.48 6.30
N LYS A 12 5.94 3.66 5.79
CA LYS A 12 5.50 4.03 4.46
C LYS A 12 6.13 3.13 3.41
N LYS A 13 7.43 2.90 3.51
CA LYS A 13 8.14 2.04 2.56
C LYS A 13 7.62 0.60 2.61
N SER A 14 7.39 0.09 3.80
CA SER A 14 6.84 -1.26 3.95
C SER A 14 5.48 -1.39 3.29
N LEU A 15 4.62 -0.40 3.48
CA LEU A 15 3.31 -0.38 2.85
C LEU A 15 3.41 -0.21 1.34
N GLU A 16 4.34 0.60 0.86
CA GLU A 16 4.57 0.77 -0.56
C GLU A 16 5.04 -0.52 -1.22
N ASP A 17 5.91 -1.28 -0.55
CA ASP A 17 6.36 -2.57 -1.06
C ASP A 17 5.17 -3.53 -1.20
N LYS A 18 4.32 -3.59 -0.19
CA LYS A 18 3.10 -4.40 -0.26
C LYS A 18 2.18 -3.93 -1.37
N LEU A 19 2.07 -2.61 -1.52
CA LEU A 19 1.25 -2.05 -2.57
C LEU A 19 1.74 -2.48 -3.95
N GLN A 20 3.04 -2.46 -4.16
CA GLN A 20 3.61 -2.89 -5.43
C GLN A 20 3.27 -4.35 -5.73
N GLU A 21 3.36 -5.22 -4.74
CA GLU A 21 2.99 -6.61 -4.91
C GLU A 21 1.51 -6.77 -5.25
N LEU A 22 0.66 -6.04 -4.54
CA LEU A 22 -0.78 -6.08 -4.80
C LEU A 22 -1.10 -5.53 -6.19
N GLU A 23 -0.45 -4.46 -6.60
CA GLU A 23 -0.65 -3.90 -7.94
C GLU A 23 -0.24 -4.90 -9.02
N ALA A 24 0.86 -5.59 -8.82
CA ALA A 24 1.30 -6.61 -9.76
C ALA A 24 0.27 -7.74 -9.88
N LYS A 25 -0.26 -8.18 -8.74
CA LYS A 25 -1.30 -9.20 -8.72
C LYS A 25 -2.57 -8.70 -9.40
N ALA A 26 -2.95 -7.45 -9.11
CA ALA A 26 -4.14 -6.85 -9.70
C ALA A 26 -4.02 -6.70 -11.21
N LYS A 27 -2.83 -6.43 -11.71
CA LYS A 27 -2.57 -6.38 -13.15
C LYS A 27 -2.73 -7.74 -13.82
N LYS A 28 -2.27 -8.79 -13.14
CA LYS A 28 -2.42 -10.16 -13.65
C LYS A 28 -3.85 -10.64 -13.57
N ASN A 29 -4.62 -10.10 -12.64
CA ASN A 29 -6.01 -10.51 -12.43
C ASN A 29 -6.93 -9.28 -12.46
N PRO A 30 -7.08 -8.64 -13.61
CA PRO A 30 -7.87 -7.40 -13.70
C PRO A 30 -9.35 -7.60 -13.38
N LEU A 31 -9.85 -8.81 -13.50
CA LEU A 31 -11.23 -9.12 -13.18
C LEU A 31 -11.48 -9.34 -11.70
N ASN A 32 -10.42 -9.43 -10.90
CA ASN A 32 -10.54 -9.66 -9.48
C ASN A 32 -10.79 -8.33 -8.76
N LYS A 33 -12.05 -8.06 -8.44
CA LYS A 33 -12.44 -6.82 -7.78
C LYS A 33 -11.84 -6.69 -6.38
N SER A 34 -11.71 -7.80 -5.67
CA SER A 34 -11.14 -7.79 -4.34
C SER A 34 -9.71 -7.25 -4.35
N LEU A 35 -8.91 -7.69 -5.31
CA LEU A 35 -7.55 -7.20 -5.45
C LEU A 35 -7.52 -5.70 -5.77
N GLN A 36 -8.42 -5.25 -6.64
CA GLN A 36 -8.51 -3.84 -6.99
C GLN A 36 -8.85 -3.00 -5.76
N GLU A 37 -9.79 -3.48 -4.94
CA GLU A 37 -10.16 -2.78 -3.72
C GLU A 37 -9.02 -2.75 -2.70
N GLU A 38 -8.30 -3.85 -2.55
CA GLU A 38 -7.14 -3.89 -1.66
C GLU A 38 -6.09 -2.88 -2.07
N VAL A 39 -5.82 -2.76 -3.36
CA VAL A 39 -4.88 -1.77 -3.87
C VAL A 39 -5.33 -0.36 -3.50
N LYS A 40 -6.60 -0.06 -3.68
CA LYS A 40 -7.15 1.25 -3.32
C LYS A 40 -7.03 1.53 -1.83
N ASP A 41 -7.34 0.53 -1.00
CA ASP A 41 -7.24 0.68 0.44
C ASP A 41 -5.81 0.93 0.88
N MET A 42 -4.86 0.21 0.31
CA MET A 42 -3.45 0.42 0.62
C MET A 42 -2.99 1.81 0.24
N LYS A 43 -3.41 2.29 -0.92
CA LYS A 43 -3.08 3.65 -1.36
C LYS A 43 -3.59 4.70 -0.37
N LYS A 44 -4.82 4.52 0.11
CA LYS A 44 -5.39 5.44 1.10
C LYS A 44 -4.61 5.41 2.41
N LYS A 45 -4.22 4.24 2.86
CA LYS A 45 -3.42 4.13 4.08
C LYS A 45 -2.09 4.86 3.95
N ILE A 46 -1.44 4.72 2.82
CA ILE A 46 -0.17 5.39 2.56
C ILE A 46 -0.35 6.91 2.52
N GLU A 47 -1.42 7.37 1.91
CA GLU A 47 -1.70 8.81 1.85
C GLU A 47 -1.87 9.44 3.22
N LYS A 48 -2.45 8.70 4.16
CA LYS A 48 -2.68 9.19 5.52
C LYS A 48 -1.42 9.21 6.38
N LEU A 49 -0.39 8.54 5.96
CA LEU A 49 0.89 8.59 6.65
C LEU A 49 1.67 9.83 6.28
#